data_31526d72f750b3d0a4c394364f226005
#
_entry.id   31526d72f750b3d0a4c394364f226005
#
_cell.length_a   1.000
_cell.length_b   1.000
_cell.length_c   1.000
_cell.angle_alpha   90.00
_cell.angle_beta   90.00
_cell.angle_gamma   90.00
#
_symmetry.space_group_name_H-M   'P 1'
#
loop_
_entity.id
_entity.type
_entity.pdbx_description
1 polymer ?
#
loop_
_entity_poly.entity_id
_entity_poly.type
_entity_poly.pdbx_seq_one_letter_code
_entity_poly.pdbx_strand_id
1 'polypeptide(L)'
;GSKEVKTLNTILEEKSNSDEVGVLATKDEDIRSLRELITYGLKGLSAYSKHANALGFDNEEIDAFMQETLAKLLDDSLSVEELIALTLETGKVGVDGMALLDTANTQTYGNPEITKVNIGVGKNPGILVSGHDLKDIEQLLIQTEGTGVDVYTHSEMLPAHYYPNLKKYKHLVGNYGNAWWKQREEFESFNGPI
;
A
#
# COMPACT_ATOMS: atom_id res chain seq x y z
N GLY A 1 10.52 29.20 21.93
CA GLY A 1 10.09 29.11 20.54
C GLY A 1 11.20 28.90 19.55
N SER A 2 11.78 29.95 18.93
CA SER A 2 12.71 29.79 17.79
C SER A 2 14.06 29.18 18.14
N LYS A 3 14.56 29.36 19.37
CA LYS A 3 15.84 28.82 19.85
C LYS A 3 15.75 27.31 20.12
N GLU A 4 14.64 26.86 20.67
CA GLU A 4 14.37 25.44 20.94
C GLU A 4 14.19 24.65 19.65
N VAL A 5 13.47 25.22 18.67
CA VAL A 5 13.31 24.61 17.34
C VAL A 5 14.65 24.49 16.61
N LYS A 6 15.51 25.51 16.66
CA LYS A 6 16.86 25.44 16.08
C LYS A 6 17.72 24.38 16.76
N THR A 7 17.66 24.26 18.10
CA THR A 7 18.40 23.25 18.84
C THR A 7 17.92 21.83 18.48
N LEU A 8 16.61 21.63 18.35
CA LEU A 8 16.06 20.34 17.94
C LEU A 8 16.50 19.96 16.52
N ASN A 9 16.43 20.90 15.57
CA ASN A 9 16.88 20.67 14.19
C ASN A 9 18.37 20.32 14.12
N THR A 10 19.22 21.01 14.90
CA THR A 10 20.66 20.69 14.97
C THR A 10 20.88 19.27 15.50
N ILE A 11 20.19 18.88 16.58
CA ILE A 11 20.27 17.51 17.13
C ILE A 11 19.79 16.48 16.11
N LEU A 12 18.70 16.75 15.38
CA LEU A 12 18.19 15.86 14.36
C LEU A 12 19.16 15.70 13.19
N GLU A 13 19.80 16.80 12.73
CA GLU A 13 20.81 16.77 11.68
C GLU A 13 22.07 15.99 12.12
N GLU A 14 22.56 16.24 13.34
CA GLU A 14 23.71 15.51 13.89
C GLU A 14 23.41 14.01 14.03
N LYS A 15 22.22 13.65 14.54
CA LYS A 15 21.80 12.26 14.71
C LYS A 15 21.56 11.55 13.37
N SER A 16 20.92 12.20 12.41
CA SER A 16 20.67 11.62 11.09
C SER A 16 21.93 11.33 10.28
N ASN A 17 23.01 12.03 10.56
CA ASN A 17 24.31 11.83 9.93
C ASN A 17 25.28 10.95 10.75
N SER A 18 24.86 10.46 11.91
CA SER A 18 25.69 9.59 12.76
C SER A 18 25.56 8.12 12.37
N ASP A 19 26.65 7.35 12.59
CA ASP A 19 26.64 5.88 12.44
C ASP A 19 25.79 5.16 13.51
N GLU A 20 25.24 5.92 14.46
CA GLU A 20 24.37 5.40 15.54
C GLU A 20 22.92 5.26 15.11
N VAL A 21 22.53 5.83 13.96
CA VAL A 21 21.15 5.88 13.47
C VAL A 21 21.05 5.30 12.07
N GLY A 22 19.94 4.65 11.79
CA GLY A 22 19.65 4.06 10.49
C GLY A 22 19.97 2.57 10.43
N VAL A 23 19.68 1.97 9.29
CA VAL A 23 19.77 0.52 9.05
C VAL A 23 21.17 -0.03 9.39
N LEU A 24 22.23 0.68 9.03
CA LEU A 24 23.62 0.25 9.21
C LEU A 24 24.13 0.42 10.66
N ALA A 25 23.35 0.98 11.57
CA ALA A 25 23.69 1.07 12.99
C ALA A 25 23.79 -0.33 13.62
N THR A 26 22.93 -1.26 13.21
CA THR A 26 23.02 -2.68 13.61
C THR A 26 24.16 -3.34 12.85
N LYS A 27 25.24 -3.67 13.55
CA LYS A 27 26.49 -4.17 12.92
C LYS A 27 26.40 -5.64 12.50
N ASP A 28 25.67 -6.46 13.25
CA ASP A 28 25.41 -7.85 12.87
C ASP A 28 24.48 -7.90 11.66
N GLU A 29 24.94 -8.55 10.58
CA GLU A 29 24.25 -8.54 9.30
C GLU A 29 22.97 -9.39 9.33
N ASP A 30 22.98 -10.50 10.05
CA ASP A 30 21.83 -11.39 10.16
C ASP A 30 20.71 -10.71 10.98
N ILE A 31 21.06 -10.13 12.12
CA ILE A 31 20.13 -9.38 12.96
C ILE A 31 19.55 -8.18 12.18
N ARG A 32 20.41 -7.43 11.50
CA ARG A 32 19.99 -6.28 10.68
C ARG A 32 19.01 -6.70 9.58
N SER A 33 19.35 -7.75 8.84
CA SER A 33 18.52 -8.24 7.74
C SER A 33 17.14 -8.73 8.20
N LEU A 34 17.09 -9.45 9.32
CA LEU A 34 15.84 -9.91 9.90
C LEU A 34 14.98 -8.76 10.41
N ARG A 35 15.57 -7.78 11.10
CA ARG A 35 14.84 -6.58 11.55
C ARG A 35 14.24 -5.80 10.38
N GLU A 36 15.01 -5.62 9.31
CA GLU A 36 14.52 -4.93 8.12
C GLU A 36 13.42 -5.72 7.41
N LEU A 37 13.56 -7.04 7.30
CA LEU A 37 12.54 -7.90 6.71
C LEU A 37 11.22 -7.81 7.48
N ILE A 38 11.26 -7.87 8.82
CA ILE A 38 10.08 -7.70 9.67
C ILE A 38 9.49 -6.29 9.48
N THR A 39 10.32 -5.26 9.47
CA THR A 39 9.87 -3.86 9.29
C THR A 39 9.13 -3.69 7.96
N TYR A 40 9.65 -4.24 6.87
CA TYR A 40 8.98 -4.22 5.57
C TYR A 40 7.69 -5.05 5.56
N GLY A 41 7.68 -6.19 6.26
CA GLY A 41 6.46 -6.98 6.45
C GLY A 41 5.37 -6.19 7.17
N LEU A 42 5.71 -5.52 8.27
CA LEU A 42 4.78 -4.65 9.01
C LEU A 42 4.30 -3.46 8.18
N LYS A 43 5.17 -2.89 7.35
CA LYS A 43 4.79 -1.81 6.45
C LYS A 43 3.72 -2.25 5.45
N GLY A 44 3.88 -3.43 4.84
CA GLY A 44 2.87 -4.01 3.95
C GLY A 44 1.57 -4.34 4.68
N LEU A 45 1.66 -4.96 5.86
CA LEU A 45 0.51 -5.30 6.69
C LEU A 45 -0.28 -4.04 7.10
N SER A 46 0.40 -2.97 7.49
CA SER A 46 -0.25 -1.71 7.86
C SER A 46 -0.98 -1.05 6.69
N ALA A 47 -0.45 -1.17 5.47
CA ALA A 47 -1.12 -0.68 4.27
C ALA A 47 -2.43 -1.44 4.00
N TYR A 48 -2.42 -2.76 4.12
CA TYR A 48 -3.61 -3.58 3.93
C TYR A 48 -4.65 -3.36 5.04
N SER A 49 -4.21 -3.28 6.30
CA SER A 49 -5.10 -2.93 7.42
C SER A 49 -5.73 -1.55 7.23
N LYS A 50 -4.97 -0.57 6.78
CA LYS A 50 -5.49 0.78 6.48
C LYS A 50 -6.53 0.77 5.37
N HIS A 51 -6.35 -0.02 4.30
CA HIS A 51 -7.35 -0.15 3.23
C HIS A 51 -8.64 -0.81 3.73
N ALA A 52 -8.54 -1.86 4.56
CA ALA A 52 -9.70 -2.49 5.18
C ALA A 52 -10.44 -1.51 6.11
N ASN A 53 -9.69 -0.77 6.94
CA ASN A 53 -10.23 0.24 7.86
C ASN A 53 -10.98 1.36 7.12
N ALA A 54 -10.49 1.81 5.97
CA ALA A 54 -11.17 2.80 5.13
C ALA A 54 -12.57 2.31 4.66
N LEU A 55 -12.80 1.01 4.65
CA LEU A 55 -14.08 0.36 4.35
C LEU A 55 -14.88 -0.02 5.60
N GLY A 56 -14.39 0.31 6.79
CA GLY A 56 -15.05 0.04 8.07
C GLY A 56 -14.77 -1.36 8.64
N PHE A 57 -13.68 -1.99 8.23
CA PHE A 57 -13.25 -3.31 8.70
C PHE A 57 -11.95 -3.18 9.48
N ASP A 58 -12.00 -3.57 10.74
CA ASP A 58 -10.87 -3.51 11.68
C ASP A 58 -10.57 -4.88 12.28
N ASN A 59 -9.32 -5.06 12.73
CA ASN A 59 -8.92 -6.21 13.52
C ASN A 59 -7.90 -5.77 14.59
N GLU A 60 -8.36 -5.72 15.85
CA GLU A 60 -7.53 -5.26 16.98
C GLU A 60 -6.31 -6.16 17.23
N GLU A 61 -6.39 -7.46 16.91
CA GLU A 61 -5.26 -8.39 17.08
C GLU A 61 -4.13 -8.08 16.09
N ILE A 62 -4.47 -7.71 14.86
CA ILE A 62 -3.50 -7.27 13.85
C ILE A 62 -2.85 -5.96 14.28
N ASP A 63 -3.63 -5.00 14.77
CA ASP A 63 -3.14 -3.70 15.20
C ASP A 63 -2.23 -3.83 16.43
N ALA A 64 -2.61 -4.65 17.42
CA ALA A 64 -1.79 -4.96 18.59
C ALA A 64 -0.47 -5.62 18.18
N PHE A 65 -0.53 -6.63 17.30
CA PHE A 65 0.67 -7.31 16.80
C PHE A 65 1.65 -6.34 16.15
N MET A 66 1.17 -5.44 15.30
CA MET A 66 2.05 -4.44 14.65
C MET A 66 2.76 -3.55 15.65
N GLN A 67 2.03 -3.05 16.67
CA GLN A 67 2.58 -2.17 17.70
C GLN A 67 3.58 -2.91 18.60
N GLU A 68 3.25 -4.12 19.05
CA GLU A 68 4.13 -4.94 19.88
C GLU A 68 5.40 -5.35 19.14
N THR A 69 5.26 -5.71 17.86
CA THR A 69 6.41 -6.11 17.03
C THR A 69 7.34 -4.93 16.77
N LEU A 70 6.83 -3.73 16.50
CA LEU A 70 7.65 -2.53 16.38
C LEU A 70 8.41 -2.24 17.66
N ALA A 71 7.79 -2.43 18.83
CA ALA A 71 8.46 -2.26 20.11
C ALA A 71 9.56 -3.32 20.33
N LYS A 72 9.30 -4.59 19.97
CA LYS A 72 10.31 -5.67 20.06
C LYS A 72 11.53 -5.42 19.18
N LEU A 73 11.35 -4.80 18.00
CA LEU A 73 12.47 -4.50 17.10
C LEU A 73 13.47 -3.47 17.69
N LEU A 74 13.12 -2.79 18.77
CA LEU A 74 14.03 -1.89 19.51
C LEU A 74 14.85 -2.63 20.59
N ASP A 75 14.58 -3.90 20.84
CA ASP A 75 15.28 -4.71 21.82
C ASP A 75 16.55 -5.32 21.21
N ASP A 76 17.70 -4.81 21.61
CA ASP A 76 19.02 -5.26 21.14
C ASP A 76 19.43 -6.63 21.69
N SER A 77 18.69 -7.18 22.65
CA SER A 77 18.96 -8.50 23.24
C SER A 77 18.36 -9.67 22.47
N LEU A 78 17.49 -9.43 21.46
CA LEU A 78 16.88 -10.48 20.66
C LEU A 78 17.94 -11.26 19.85
N SER A 79 17.90 -12.57 19.99
CA SER A 79 18.74 -13.49 19.21
C SER A 79 18.24 -13.62 17.75
N VAL A 80 19.10 -14.19 16.91
CA VAL A 80 18.74 -14.51 15.51
C VAL A 80 17.54 -15.47 15.46
N GLU A 81 17.51 -16.48 16.35
CA GLU A 81 16.40 -17.45 16.41
C GLU A 81 15.09 -16.80 16.80
N GLU A 82 15.10 -15.86 17.73
CA GLU A 82 13.91 -15.09 18.14
C GLU A 82 13.43 -14.18 17.00
N LEU A 83 14.33 -13.55 16.26
CA LEU A 83 14.00 -12.75 15.09
C LEU A 83 13.46 -13.58 13.92
N ILE A 84 13.97 -14.81 13.72
CA ILE A 84 13.41 -15.75 12.74
C ILE A 84 11.97 -16.12 13.13
N ALA A 85 11.73 -16.46 14.40
CA ALA A 85 10.39 -16.75 14.88
C ALA A 85 9.43 -15.57 14.69
N LEU A 86 9.88 -14.35 14.99
CA LEU A 86 9.12 -13.13 14.79
C LEU A 86 8.84 -12.84 13.30
N THR A 87 9.78 -13.14 12.42
CA THR A 87 9.60 -13.04 10.96
C THR A 87 8.49 -13.96 10.48
N LEU A 88 8.48 -15.22 10.93
CA LEU A 88 7.44 -16.19 10.57
C LEU A 88 6.07 -15.78 11.12
N GLU A 89 6.01 -15.27 12.34
CA GLU A 89 4.77 -14.77 12.93
C GLU A 89 4.26 -13.52 12.18
N THR A 90 5.15 -12.62 11.77
CA THR A 90 4.80 -11.47 10.92
C THR A 90 4.17 -11.93 9.60
N GLY A 91 4.72 -12.98 8.99
CA GLY A 91 4.15 -13.58 7.78
C GLY A 91 2.75 -14.18 8.02
N LYS A 92 2.55 -14.86 9.15
CA LYS A 92 1.26 -15.44 9.53
C LYS A 92 0.20 -14.36 9.75
N VAL A 93 0.50 -13.32 10.51
CA VAL A 93 -0.41 -12.19 10.71
C VAL A 93 -0.62 -11.42 9.39
N GLY A 94 0.36 -11.42 8.49
CA GLY A 94 0.21 -10.92 7.12
C GLY A 94 -0.90 -11.64 6.35
N VAL A 95 -1.05 -12.96 6.51
CA VAL A 95 -2.16 -13.72 5.92
C VAL A 95 -3.51 -13.27 6.50
N ASP A 96 -3.57 -13.04 7.81
CA ASP A 96 -4.79 -12.57 8.47
C ASP A 96 -5.17 -11.15 7.96
N GLY A 97 -4.18 -10.28 7.76
CA GLY A 97 -4.38 -8.95 7.17
C GLY A 97 -4.88 -8.99 5.73
N MET A 98 -4.35 -9.90 4.91
CA MET A 98 -4.86 -10.12 3.55
C MET A 98 -6.29 -10.66 3.53
N ALA A 99 -6.63 -11.58 4.44
CA ALA A 99 -7.97 -12.12 4.59
C ALA A 99 -8.97 -11.04 5.03
N LEU A 100 -8.55 -10.14 5.94
CA LEU A 100 -9.34 -8.99 6.36
C LEU A 100 -9.64 -8.07 5.16
N LEU A 101 -8.62 -7.75 4.36
CA LEU A 101 -8.78 -6.89 3.18
C LEU A 101 -9.66 -7.55 2.12
N ASP A 102 -9.49 -8.86 1.87
CA ASP A 102 -10.36 -9.60 0.94
C ASP A 102 -11.83 -9.55 1.39
N THR A 103 -12.07 -9.75 2.69
CA THR A 103 -13.40 -9.62 3.29
C THR A 103 -13.97 -8.22 3.10
N ALA A 104 -13.18 -7.18 3.38
CA ALA A 104 -13.58 -5.80 3.23
C ALA A 104 -13.95 -5.47 1.76
N ASN A 105 -13.10 -5.88 0.82
CA ASN A 105 -13.31 -5.64 -0.59
C ASN A 105 -14.52 -6.41 -1.15
N THR A 106 -14.67 -7.69 -0.83
CA THR A 106 -15.75 -8.52 -1.36
C THR A 106 -17.10 -8.16 -0.77
N GLN A 107 -17.17 -7.78 0.51
CA GLN A 107 -18.41 -7.30 1.11
C GLN A 107 -18.83 -5.92 0.61
N THR A 108 -17.88 -5.07 0.28
CA THR A 108 -18.15 -3.71 -0.21
C THR A 108 -18.44 -3.69 -1.71
N TYR A 109 -17.62 -4.39 -2.50
CA TYR A 109 -17.64 -4.29 -3.96
C TYR A 109 -18.23 -5.51 -4.67
N GLY A 110 -18.55 -6.55 -3.92
CA GLY A 110 -19.04 -7.83 -4.45
C GLY A 110 -17.91 -8.81 -4.76
N ASN A 111 -18.26 -10.07 -4.98
CA ASN A 111 -17.27 -11.08 -5.35
C ASN A 111 -16.71 -10.84 -6.74
N PRO A 112 -15.39 -11.00 -6.95
CA PRO A 112 -14.78 -10.89 -8.26
C PRO A 112 -15.44 -11.78 -9.31
N GLU A 113 -15.62 -11.24 -10.51
CA GLU A 113 -16.22 -11.94 -11.65
C GLU A 113 -15.25 -11.99 -12.82
N ILE A 114 -15.25 -13.09 -13.57
CA ILE A 114 -14.50 -13.17 -14.83
C ILE A 114 -14.95 -12.05 -15.76
N THR A 115 -14.03 -11.15 -16.11
CA THR A 115 -14.33 -9.92 -16.82
C THR A 115 -13.35 -9.71 -17.97
N LYS A 116 -13.87 -9.36 -19.15
CA LYS A 116 -13.05 -8.88 -20.25
C LYS A 116 -12.77 -7.40 -20.04
N VAL A 117 -11.48 -7.06 -19.91
CA VAL A 117 -11.02 -5.68 -19.74
C VAL A 117 -10.51 -5.15 -21.06
N ASN A 118 -11.00 -3.98 -21.48
CA ASN A 118 -10.50 -3.29 -22.66
C ASN A 118 -9.07 -2.77 -22.41
N ILE A 119 -8.19 -2.92 -23.38
CA ILE A 119 -6.80 -2.42 -23.32
C ILE A 119 -6.51 -1.30 -24.33
N GLY A 120 -7.53 -0.85 -25.03
CA GLY A 120 -7.47 0.30 -25.94
C GLY A 120 -7.92 1.59 -25.25
N VAL A 121 -7.71 2.70 -25.92
CA VAL A 121 -8.11 4.04 -25.44
C VAL A 121 -9.32 4.54 -26.24
N GLY A 122 -10.17 5.32 -25.56
CA GLY A 122 -11.31 6.02 -26.16
C GLY A 122 -10.94 7.36 -26.76
N LYS A 123 -11.97 8.18 -26.99
CA LYS A 123 -11.82 9.53 -27.57
C LYS A 123 -12.07 10.66 -26.58
N ASN A 124 -12.57 10.33 -25.40
CA ASN A 124 -12.87 11.29 -24.35
C ASN A 124 -11.58 11.68 -23.60
N PRO A 125 -11.56 12.82 -22.91
CA PRO A 125 -10.52 13.10 -21.94
C PRO A 125 -10.41 11.95 -20.94
N GLY A 126 -9.19 11.58 -20.53
CA GLY A 126 -8.97 10.42 -19.69
C GLY A 126 -8.21 10.75 -18.41
N ILE A 127 -8.50 10.03 -17.35
CA ILE A 127 -7.74 10.00 -16.09
C ILE A 127 -7.18 8.59 -15.92
N LEU A 128 -5.88 8.50 -15.62
CA LEU A 128 -5.21 7.24 -15.30
C LEU A 128 -5.10 7.06 -13.80
N VAL A 129 -5.47 5.90 -13.29
CA VAL A 129 -5.38 5.56 -11.86
C VAL A 129 -4.45 4.38 -11.68
N SER A 130 -3.34 4.60 -11.01
CA SER A 130 -2.40 3.55 -10.59
C SER A 130 -2.40 3.43 -9.07
N GLY A 131 -2.08 2.25 -8.55
CA GLY A 131 -2.06 1.98 -7.11
C GLY A 131 -2.94 0.81 -6.72
N HIS A 132 -3.44 0.78 -5.47
CA HIS A 132 -4.08 -0.40 -4.90
C HIS A 132 -5.41 -0.11 -4.19
N ASP A 133 -5.69 1.14 -3.84
CA ASP A 133 -6.84 1.49 -3.00
C ASP A 133 -8.14 1.54 -3.81
N LEU A 134 -9.01 0.54 -3.61
CA LEU A 134 -10.30 0.47 -4.29
C LEU A 134 -11.28 1.57 -3.83
N LYS A 135 -11.09 2.09 -2.61
CA LYS A 135 -11.91 3.21 -2.11
C LYS A 135 -11.60 4.50 -2.84
N ASP A 136 -10.33 4.75 -3.12
CA ASP A 136 -9.91 5.94 -3.87
C ASP A 136 -10.46 5.94 -5.30
N ILE A 137 -10.34 4.80 -6.01
CA ILE A 137 -10.92 4.72 -7.36
C ILE A 137 -12.45 4.80 -7.35
N GLU A 138 -13.12 4.20 -6.37
CA GLU A 138 -14.58 4.37 -6.22
C GLU A 138 -14.97 5.83 -6.10
N GLN A 139 -14.28 6.59 -5.26
CA GLN A 139 -14.55 8.02 -5.07
C GLN A 139 -14.30 8.83 -6.34
N LEU A 140 -13.24 8.51 -7.08
CA LEU A 140 -12.99 9.12 -8.37
C LEU A 140 -14.11 8.81 -9.37
N LEU A 141 -14.56 7.55 -9.43
CA LEU A 141 -15.65 7.14 -10.32
C LEU A 141 -16.96 7.86 -9.99
N ILE A 142 -17.28 8.02 -8.70
CA ILE A 142 -18.45 8.80 -8.26
C ILE A 142 -18.34 10.27 -8.71
N GLN A 143 -17.18 10.90 -8.53
CA GLN A 143 -16.97 12.31 -8.85
C GLN A 143 -16.97 12.59 -10.35
N THR A 144 -16.57 11.63 -11.16
CA THR A 144 -16.44 11.79 -12.63
C THR A 144 -17.64 11.26 -13.41
N GLU A 145 -18.62 10.65 -12.74
CA GLU A 145 -19.82 10.12 -13.40
C GLU A 145 -20.58 11.24 -14.10
N GLY A 146 -20.90 11.04 -15.37
CA GLY A 146 -21.65 11.99 -16.22
C GLY A 146 -20.86 13.21 -16.68
N THR A 147 -19.58 13.34 -16.37
CA THR A 147 -18.72 14.48 -16.77
C THR A 147 -18.17 14.36 -18.20
N GLY A 148 -18.27 13.18 -18.84
CA GLY A 148 -17.67 12.91 -20.14
C GLY A 148 -16.18 12.56 -20.10
N VAL A 149 -15.63 12.28 -18.90
CA VAL A 149 -14.26 11.84 -18.70
C VAL A 149 -14.22 10.32 -18.59
N ASP A 150 -13.27 9.69 -19.29
CA ASP A 150 -13.00 8.26 -19.18
C ASP A 150 -11.96 7.99 -18.07
N VAL A 151 -12.15 6.92 -17.32
CA VAL A 151 -11.19 6.47 -16.31
C VAL A 151 -10.53 5.18 -16.77
N TYR A 152 -9.21 5.14 -16.65
CA TYR A 152 -8.38 3.99 -16.97
C TYR A 152 -7.63 3.54 -15.71
N THR A 153 -7.50 2.25 -15.54
CA THR A 153 -6.61 1.68 -14.52
C THR A 153 -5.22 1.43 -15.09
N HIS A 154 -4.23 1.37 -14.22
CA HIS A 154 -2.88 0.98 -14.54
C HIS A 154 -2.37 -0.05 -13.53
N SER A 155 -1.68 -1.09 -14.04
CA SER A 155 -0.98 -2.08 -13.21
C SER A 155 -1.87 -2.70 -12.12
N GLU A 156 -1.54 -2.52 -10.86
CA GLU A 156 -2.20 -3.13 -9.69
C GLU A 156 -3.63 -2.61 -9.43
N MET A 157 -4.07 -1.57 -10.15
CA MET A 157 -5.46 -1.12 -10.10
C MET A 157 -6.38 -1.92 -11.06
N LEU A 158 -5.84 -2.80 -11.90
CA LEU A 158 -6.60 -3.71 -12.76
C LEU A 158 -7.75 -4.44 -12.06
N PRO A 159 -7.61 -4.90 -10.80
CA PRO A 159 -8.69 -5.53 -10.05
C PRO A 159 -9.98 -4.76 -9.96
N ALA A 160 -9.98 -3.43 -10.06
CA ALA A 160 -11.20 -2.64 -10.06
C ALA A 160 -12.22 -3.09 -11.13
N HIS A 161 -11.74 -3.65 -12.24
CA HIS A 161 -12.61 -4.07 -13.35
C HIS A 161 -13.42 -5.34 -13.09
N TYR A 162 -13.06 -6.17 -12.10
CA TYR A 162 -13.78 -7.41 -11.86
C TYR A 162 -14.68 -7.40 -10.62
N TYR A 163 -14.70 -6.31 -9.86
CA TYR A 163 -15.64 -6.12 -8.76
C TYR A 163 -16.98 -5.58 -9.29
N PRO A 164 -18.13 -6.25 -9.06
CA PRO A 164 -19.43 -5.85 -9.59
C PRO A 164 -19.79 -4.39 -9.32
N ASN A 165 -19.55 -3.91 -8.09
CA ASN A 165 -19.94 -2.55 -7.69
C ASN A 165 -18.99 -1.45 -8.25
N LEU A 166 -17.85 -1.81 -8.82
CA LEU A 166 -16.98 -0.88 -9.52
C LEU A 166 -17.18 -0.93 -11.03
N LYS A 167 -17.25 -2.13 -11.63
CA LYS A 167 -17.45 -2.26 -13.08
C LYS A 167 -18.83 -1.78 -13.59
N LYS A 168 -19.77 -1.46 -12.69
CA LYS A 168 -21.03 -0.82 -13.05
C LYS A 168 -20.86 0.58 -13.65
N TYR A 169 -19.78 1.28 -13.32
CA TYR A 169 -19.47 2.61 -13.83
C TYR A 169 -19.04 2.54 -15.31
N LYS A 170 -19.86 3.07 -16.20
CA LYS A 170 -19.67 2.96 -17.66
C LYS A 170 -18.40 3.66 -18.15
N HIS A 171 -17.94 4.68 -17.45
CA HIS A 171 -16.75 5.45 -17.77
C HIS A 171 -15.45 4.86 -17.18
N LEU A 172 -15.52 3.75 -16.46
CA LEU A 172 -14.36 2.90 -16.17
C LEU A 172 -14.11 2.02 -17.41
N VAL A 173 -13.37 2.54 -18.39
CA VAL A 173 -13.39 2.03 -19.75
C VAL A 173 -12.35 0.95 -20.06
N GLY A 174 -11.25 0.90 -19.32
CA GLY A 174 -10.23 -0.09 -19.59
C GLY A 174 -8.96 0.07 -18.74
N ASN A 175 -7.98 -0.79 -19.03
CA ASN A 175 -6.67 -0.75 -18.42
C ASN A 175 -5.64 -0.24 -19.42
N TYR A 176 -4.86 0.77 -19.03
CA TYR A 176 -3.78 1.35 -19.81
C TYR A 176 -2.44 0.87 -19.24
N GLY A 177 -1.58 0.43 -20.14
CA GLY A 177 -0.23 0.03 -19.73
C GLY A 177 -0.14 -1.41 -19.24
N ASN A 178 0.94 -1.68 -18.53
CA ASN A 178 1.41 -3.02 -18.18
C ASN A 178 1.71 -3.12 -16.68
N ALA A 179 2.81 -3.81 -16.32
CA ALA A 179 3.26 -3.97 -14.95
C ALA A 179 3.80 -2.66 -14.37
N TRP A 180 3.73 -2.52 -13.05
CA TRP A 180 4.13 -1.33 -12.31
C TRP A 180 5.53 -0.79 -12.68
N TRP A 181 6.50 -1.63 -12.91
CA TRP A 181 7.88 -1.22 -13.23
C TRP A 181 8.01 -0.47 -14.58
N LYS A 182 6.98 -0.54 -15.45
CA LYS A 182 6.91 0.22 -16.70
C LYS A 182 6.31 1.63 -16.55
N GLN A 183 5.92 2.01 -15.36
CA GLN A 183 5.21 3.27 -15.10
C GLN A 183 5.89 4.51 -15.67
N ARG A 184 7.23 4.58 -15.65
CA ARG A 184 7.97 5.75 -16.16
C ARG A 184 7.61 6.05 -17.61
N GLU A 185 7.70 5.06 -18.48
CA GLU A 185 7.43 5.19 -19.90
C GLU A 185 5.92 5.34 -20.18
N GLU A 186 5.11 4.61 -19.45
CA GLU A 186 3.68 4.58 -19.66
C GLU A 186 3.00 5.84 -19.14
N PHE A 187 3.45 6.41 -18.03
CA PHE A 187 2.93 7.69 -17.53
C PHE A 187 3.31 8.85 -18.46
N GLU A 188 4.53 8.87 -19.00
CA GLU A 188 4.91 9.86 -20.01
C GLU A 188 4.06 9.78 -21.28
N SER A 189 3.64 8.58 -21.68
CA SER A 189 2.86 8.36 -22.89
C SER A 189 1.35 8.61 -22.71
N PHE A 190 0.85 8.66 -21.47
CA PHE A 190 -0.56 8.92 -21.22
C PHE A 190 -0.89 10.40 -21.38
N ASN A 191 -1.90 10.70 -22.18
CA ASN A 191 -2.30 12.08 -22.49
C ASN A 191 -3.43 12.55 -21.56
N GLY A 192 -3.15 12.69 -20.28
CA GLY A 192 -4.10 13.11 -19.25
C GLY A 192 -3.49 13.09 -17.86
N PRO A 193 -4.23 13.50 -16.83
CA PRO A 193 -3.80 13.40 -15.45
C PRO A 193 -3.70 11.96 -14.97
N ILE A 194 -2.80 11.76 -13.98
CA ILE A 194 -2.51 10.48 -13.34
C ILE A 194 -2.65 10.63 -11.84
#